data_8a5d05b25776cf0cece23aff506f75e9
#
_entry.id   8a5d05b25776cf0cece23aff506f75e9
#
_cell.length_a   1.000
_cell.length_b   1.000
_cell.length_c   1.000
_cell.angle_alpha   90.00
_cell.angle_beta   90.00
_cell.angle_gamma   90.00
#
_symmetry.space_group_name_H-M   'P 1'
#
loop_
_entity.id
_entity.type
_entity.pdbx_description
1 polymer ?
#
loop_
_entity_poly.entity_id
_entity_poly.type
_entity_poly.pdbx_seq_one_letter_code
_entity_poly.pdbx_strand_id
1 'polypeptide(L)' 'MKNEYYTVTKDADILAPSWLADRIERHIATILYRTRDGHAEVKGVRVRGDDVAQIGDTIMFNGRRISVERR' A
#
# COMPACT_ATOMS: atom_id res chain seq x y z
N MET A 1 9.32 -19.27 -5.93
CA MET A 1 8.04 -18.59 -5.71
C MET A 1 7.94 -17.34 -6.55
N LYS A 2 6.74 -17.07 -7.03
CA LYS A 2 6.53 -15.85 -7.83
C LYS A 2 6.33 -14.66 -6.91
N ASN A 3 6.96 -13.55 -7.26
CA ASN A 3 6.67 -12.28 -6.61
C ASN A 3 5.34 -11.73 -7.12
N GLU A 4 4.61 -11.07 -6.25
CA GLU A 4 3.38 -10.39 -6.63
C GLU A 4 3.58 -8.89 -6.46
N TYR A 5 2.89 -8.11 -7.27
CA TYR A 5 3.07 -6.66 -7.32
C TYR A 5 1.72 -5.97 -7.28
N TYR A 6 1.70 -4.83 -6.62
CA TYR A 6 0.53 -3.98 -6.59
C TYR A 6 0.97 -2.52 -6.73
N THR A 7 0.47 -1.85 -7.74
CA THR A 7 0.73 -0.42 -7.91
C THR A 7 -0.31 0.38 -7.14
N VAL A 8 0.16 1.25 -6.26
CA VAL A 8 -0.71 2.03 -5.38
C VAL A 8 -1.50 3.03 -6.20
N THR A 9 -2.83 3.04 -5.98
CA THR A 9 -3.74 3.98 -6.60
C THR A 9 -4.57 4.67 -5.52
N LYS A 10 -5.34 5.66 -5.92
CA LYS A 10 -6.25 6.35 -5.00
C LYS A 10 -7.34 5.43 -4.40
N ASP A 11 -7.50 4.24 -4.97
CA ASP A 11 -8.46 3.24 -4.49
C ASP A 11 -7.79 2.10 -3.72
N ALA A 12 -6.58 2.31 -3.22
CA ALA A 12 -5.80 1.26 -2.54
C ALA A 12 -6.51 0.71 -1.30
N ASP A 13 -7.40 1.49 -0.68
CA ASP A 13 -8.18 1.05 0.47
C ASP A 13 -9.28 0.05 0.08
N ILE A 14 -9.63 -0.02 -1.20
CA ILE A 14 -10.67 -0.92 -1.71
C ILE A 14 -10.05 -2.04 -2.56
N LEU A 15 -9.04 -1.71 -3.35
CA LEU A 15 -8.49 -2.61 -4.37
C LEU A 15 -7.23 -3.34 -3.94
N ALA A 16 -6.79 -3.18 -2.69
CA ALA A 16 -5.59 -3.84 -2.21
C ALA A 16 -5.72 -5.36 -2.34
N PRO A 17 -4.68 -6.05 -2.85
CA PRO A 17 -4.71 -7.50 -2.91
C PRO A 17 -4.73 -8.11 -1.52
N SER A 18 -5.13 -9.38 -1.42
CA SER A 18 -5.32 -10.03 -0.14
C SER A 18 -4.08 -10.01 0.76
N TRP A 19 -2.90 -10.17 0.18
CA TRP A 19 -1.65 -10.15 0.97
C TRP A 19 -1.36 -8.77 1.56
N LEU A 20 -1.80 -7.70 0.90
CA LEU A 20 -1.66 -6.34 1.44
C LEU A 20 -2.79 -6.03 2.41
N ALA A 21 -4.02 -6.40 2.07
CA ALA A 21 -5.18 -6.20 2.93
C ALA A 21 -4.99 -6.89 4.28
N ASP A 22 -4.44 -8.09 4.29
CA ASP A 22 -4.14 -8.82 5.53
C ASP A 22 -3.19 -8.02 6.43
N ARG A 23 -2.16 -7.42 5.85
CA ARG A 23 -1.20 -6.63 6.61
C ARG A 23 -1.78 -5.33 7.13
N ILE A 24 -2.69 -4.73 6.38
CA ILE A 24 -3.41 -3.54 6.83
C ILE A 24 -4.29 -3.90 8.04
N GLU A 25 -4.98 -5.02 7.96
CA GLU A 25 -5.84 -5.50 9.02
C GLU A 25 -5.06 -5.80 10.31
N ARG A 26 -3.84 -6.28 10.17
CA ARG A 26 -2.94 -6.56 11.30
C ARG A 26 -2.16 -5.33 11.78
N HIS A 27 -2.40 -4.17 11.20
CA HIS A 27 -1.70 -2.93 11.53
C HIS A 27 -0.19 -2.98 11.21
N ILE A 28 0.23 -3.87 10.33
CA ILE A 28 1.61 -3.91 9.84
C ILE A 28 1.78 -2.88 8.74
N ALA A 29 0.78 -2.77 7.87
CA ALA A 29 0.72 -1.73 6.85
C ALA A 29 -0.43 -0.78 7.18
N THR A 30 -0.34 0.45 6.71
CA THR A 30 -1.36 1.47 7.00
C THR A 30 -1.66 2.27 5.74
N ILE A 31 -2.94 2.41 5.44
CA ILE A 31 -3.36 3.32 4.37
C ILE A 31 -3.26 4.75 4.89
N LEU A 32 -2.58 5.59 4.14
CA LEU A 32 -2.43 7.00 4.48
C LEU A 32 -3.42 7.82 3.66
N TYR A 33 -4.09 8.74 4.32
CA TYR A 33 -5.11 9.58 3.70
C TYR A 33 -4.70 11.04 3.77
N ARG A 34 -5.22 11.83 2.86
CA ARG A 34 -5.16 13.28 2.93
C ARG A 34 -6.56 13.83 2.69
N THR A 35 -6.82 15.02 3.21
CA THR A 35 -8.08 15.71 2.98
C THR A 35 -7.93 16.64 1.79
N ARG A 36 -8.85 16.56 0.86
CA ARG A 36 -8.89 17.42 -0.30
C ARG A 36 -10.34 17.77 -0.60
N ASP A 37 -10.63 19.06 -0.64
CA ASP A 37 -11.99 19.57 -0.91
C ASP A 37 -13.04 18.94 -0.01
N GLY A 38 -12.70 18.73 1.26
CA GLY A 38 -13.62 18.13 2.23
C GLY A 38 -13.74 16.62 2.15
N HIS A 39 -12.96 15.97 1.27
CA HIS A 39 -12.98 14.52 1.12
C HIS A 39 -11.65 13.92 1.50
N ALA A 40 -11.69 12.76 2.17
CA ALA A 40 -10.48 11.98 2.43
C ALA A 40 -10.16 11.14 1.20
N GLU A 41 -8.91 11.17 0.76
CA GLU A 41 -8.47 10.34 -0.34
C GLU A 41 -7.14 9.67 0.02
N VAL A 42 -6.87 8.51 -0.56
CA VAL A 42 -5.62 7.79 -0.34
C VAL A 42 -4.47 8.60 -0.92
N LYS A 43 -3.43 8.83 -0.11
CA LYS A 43 -2.20 9.46 -0.60
C LYS A 43 -1.06 8.46 -0.71
N GLY A 44 -1.18 7.31 -0.07
CA GLY A 44 -0.15 6.28 -0.13
C GLY A 44 -0.40 5.18 0.87
N VAL A 45 0.54 4.24 0.94
CA VAL A 45 0.49 3.12 1.87
C VAL A 45 1.82 3.04 2.60
N ARG A 46 1.78 3.12 3.92
CA ARG A 46 2.97 2.84 4.73
C ARG A 46 3.09 1.33 4.84
N VAL A 47 4.15 0.77 4.26
CA VAL A 47 4.30 -0.68 4.24
C VAL A 47 5.06 -1.18 5.46
N ARG A 48 5.91 -0.32 6.06
CA ARG A 48 6.79 -0.77 7.12
C ARG A 48 7.56 0.42 7.69
N GLY A 49 7.48 0.69 8.99
CA GLY A 49 8.19 1.81 9.58
C GLY A 49 7.93 3.11 8.83
N ASP A 50 8.97 3.73 8.31
CA ASP A 50 8.88 4.96 7.54
C ASP A 50 8.84 4.73 6.03
N ASP A 51 8.74 3.48 5.60
CA ASP A 51 8.75 3.16 4.17
C ASP A 51 7.35 3.30 3.60
N VAL A 52 7.15 4.35 2.82
CA VAL A 52 5.84 4.72 2.28
C VAL A 52 5.83 4.60 0.77
N ALA A 53 4.89 3.82 0.25
CA ALA A 53 4.60 3.77 -1.18
C ALA A 53 3.60 4.86 -1.51
N GLN A 54 3.99 5.81 -2.35
CA GLN A 54 3.09 6.87 -2.81
C GLN A 54 2.27 6.38 -3.99
N ILE A 55 1.26 7.16 -4.37
CA ILE A 55 0.48 6.84 -5.57
C ILE A 55 1.44 6.69 -6.76
N GLY A 56 1.33 5.57 -7.47
CA GLY A 56 2.22 5.25 -8.59
C GLY A 56 3.39 4.37 -8.25
N ASP A 57 3.76 4.27 -6.97
CA ASP A 57 4.79 3.33 -6.54
C ASP A 57 4.22 1.92 -6.51
N THR A 58 5.08 0.92 -6.62
CA THR A 58 4.67 -0.47 -6.61
C THR A 58 5.12 -1.14 -5.31
N ILE A 59 4.22 -1.90 -4.70
CA ILE A 59 4.53 -2.72 -3.54
C ILE A 59 4.73 -4.14 -4.04
N MET A 60 5.83 -4.76 -3.62
CA MET A 60 6.16 -6.13 -3.99
C MET A 60 5.97 -7.05 -2.78
N PHE A 61 5.43 -8.23 -3.05
CA PHE A 61 5.29 -9.29 -2.07
C PHE A 61 6.02 -10.54 -2.57
N ASN A 62 6.97 -11.01 -1.80
CA ASN A 62 7.78 -12.18 -2.19
C ASN A 62 7.30 -13.49 -1.52
N GLY A 63 6.11 -13.49 -0.95
CA GLY A 63 5.58 -14.63 -0.20
C GLY A 63 5.83 -14.55 1.29
N ARG A 64 6.70 -13.67 1.75
CA ARG A 64 7.05 -13.50 3.16
C ARG A 64 7.02 -12.05 3.61
N ARG A 65 7.53 -11.15 2.80
CA ARG A 65 7.66 -9.73 3.13
C ARG A 65 7.12 -8.86 2.02
N ILE A 66 6.71 -7.67 2.40
CA ILE A 66 6.34 -6.64 1.45
C ILE A 66 7.40 -5.55 1.44
N SER A 67 7.62 -4.95 0.29
CA SER A 67 8.59 -3.88 0.11
C SER A 67 8.10 -2.91 -0.95
N VAL A 68 8.66 -1.70 -0.95
CA VAL A 68 8.32 -0.70 -1.95
C VAL A 68 9.34 -0.72 -3.07
N GLU A 69 8.84 -0.86 -4.30
CA GLU A 69 9.64 -0.73 -5.50
C GLU A 69 9.44 0.69 -6.03
N ARG A 70 10.47 1.50 -6.05
CA ARG A 70 10.37 2.87 -6.55
C ARG A 70 10.95 2.96 -7.94
N ARG A 71 10.37 3.85 -8.71
CA ARG A 71 10.90 4.12 -10.06
C ARG A 71 12.18 4.93 -9.99
#